data_45fe70f3b40d7d4e1bb09f7c0ba940d0
#
_entry.id   45fe70f3b40d7d4e1bb09f7c0ba940d0
#
_cell.length_a   1.000
_cell.length_b   1.000
_cell.length_c   1.000
_cell.angle_alpha   90.00
_cell.angle_beta   90.00
_cell.angle_gamma   90.00
#
_symmetry.space_group_name_H-M   'P 1'
#
loop_
_entity.id
_entity.type
_entity.pdbx_description
1 polymer ?
#
loop_
_entity_poly.entity_id
_entity_poly.type
_entity_poly.pdbx_seq_one_letter_code
_entity_poly.pdbx_strand_id
1 'polypeptide(L)'
;MPELRALAEEDLCYLTTTGRVSGGPHEIEIWFSLVPETRTLYMLSGGRDRSDWVRNLRRDPEVTVRIAGEEFGGYARGVRDAEEDELARRLLVEKYESRPGSLANWRRSALPVAVDLST
;
A
#
# COMPACT_ATOMS: atom_id res chain seq x y z
N MET A 1 -2.38 21.05 -9.19
CA MET A 1 -1.99 19.89 -8.35
C MET A 1 -3.21 19.14 -7.93
N PRO A 2 -3.32 17.87 -8.24
CA PRO A 2 -4.44 17.07 -7.74
C PRO A 2 -4.32 16.94 -6.22
N GLU A 3 -5.43 17.09 -5.55
CA GLU A 3 -5.46 16.89 -4.12
C GLU A 3 -5.40 15.40 -3.80
N LEU A 4 -4.77 15.06 -2.68
CA LEU A 4 -4.69 13.68 -2.24
C LEU A 4 -6.08 13.05 -2.06
N ARG A 5 -7.07 13.85 -1.66
CA ARG A 5 -8.45 13.36 -1.51
C ARG A 5 -9.01 12.82 -2.82
N ALA A 6 -8.72 13.50 -3.93
CA ALA A 6 -9.17 13.03 -5.24
C ALA A 6 -8.44 11.75 -5.63
N LEU A 7 -7.16 11.65 -5.34
CA LEU A 7 -6.38 10.45 -5.64
C LEU A 7 -6.82 9.24 -4.80
N ALA A 8 -7.35 9.50 -3.61
CA ALA A 8 -7.83 8.43 -2.72
C ALA A 8 -9.02 7.67 -3.33
N GLU A 9 -9.72 8.26 -4.30
CA GLU A 9 -10.86 7.62 -4.97
C GLU A 9 -10.44 6.67 -6.09
N GLU A 10 -9.16 6.68 -6.48
CA GLU A 10 -8.69 5.79 -7.54
C GLU A 10 -8.70 4.34 -7.09
N ASP A 11 -8.96 3.41 -8.01
CA ASP A 11 -9.06 1.99 -7.70
C ASP A 11 -7.71 1.32 -7.45
N LEU A 12 -6.69 1.79 -8.13
CA LEU A 12 -5.38 1.12 -8.13
C LEU A 12 -4.27 2.15 -8.06
N CYS A 13 -3.17 1.74 -7.45
CA CYS A 13 -1.92 2.48 -7.54
C CYS A 13 -0.82 1.55 -8.05
N TYR A 14 0.29 2.14 -8.42
CA TYR A 14 1.48 1.41 -8.84
C TYR A 14 2.57 1.68 -7.81
N LEU A 15 3.02 0.61 -7.17
CA LEU A 15 4.07 0.69 -6.16
C LEU A 15 5.37 0.18 -6.78
N THR A 16 6.40 1.01 -6.74
CA THR A 16 7.74 0.61 -7.20
C THR A 16 8.66 0.45 -6.00
N THR A 17 9.19 -0.75 -5.86
CA THR A 17 10.20 -1.08 -4.84
C THR A 17 11.54 -1.33 -5.52
N THR A 18 12.62 -1.27 -4.75
CA THR A 18 13.95 -1.63 -5.24
C THR A 18 14.15 -3.12 -5.05
N GLY A 19 14.47 -3.83 -6.14
CA GLY A 19 14.71 -5.27 -6.08
C GLY A 19 15.87 -5.62 -5.18
N ARG A 20 15.64 -6.51 -4.22
CA ARG A 20 16.66 -6.89 -3.24
C ARG A 20 17.80 -7.71 -3.83
N VAL A 21 17.57 -8.27 -5.00
CA VAL A 21 18.59 -9.06 -5.70
C VAL A 21 19.24 -8.24 -6.82
N SER A 22 18.41 -7.66 -7.69
CA SER A 22 18.91 -6.96 -8.88
C SER A 22 19.30 -5.51 -8.61
N GLY A 23 18.73 -4.88 -7.58
CA GLY A 23 18.89 -3.46 -7.34
C GLY A 23 18.05 -2.58 -8.25
N GLY A 24 17.34 -3.18 -9.20
CA GLY A 24 16.50 -2.45 -10.15
C GLY A 24 15.09 -2.21 -9.65
N PRO A 25 14.32 -1.37 -10.36
CA PRO A 25 12.95 -1.08 -9.96
C PRO A 25 12.02 -2.27 -10.26
N HIS A 26 11.11 -2.52 -9.32
CA HIS A 26 10.05 -3.52 -9.47
C HIS A 26 8.72 -2.85 -9.21
N GLU A 27 7.89 -2.73 -10.24
CA GLU A 27 6.59 -2.09 -10.14
C GLU A 27 5.48 -3.15 -10.07
N ILE A 28 4.54 -2.93 -9.15
CA ILE A 28 3.33 -3.75 -9.06
C ILE A 28 2.11 -2.85 -9.07
N GLU A 29 0.99 -3.39 -9.54
CA GLU A 29 -0.31 -2.76 -9.47
C GLU A 29 -1.02 -3.33 -8.25
N ILE A 30 -1.58 -2.48 -7.39
CA ILE A 30 -2.11 -2.95 -6.11
C ILE A 30 -3.26 -2.08 -5.62
N TRP A 31 -4.16 -2.70 -4.86
CA TRP A 31 -5.22 -2.00 -4.14
C TRP A 31 -4.62 -1.21 -2.98
N PHE A 32 -5.17 -0.05 -2.72
CA PHE A 32 -4.67 0.83 -1.66
C PHE A 32 -5.80 1.61 -1.00
N SER A 33 -5.50 2.14 0.18
CA SER A 33 -6.33 3.16 0.81
C SER A 33 -5.41 4.29 1.26
N LEU A 34 -5.77 5.51 0.91
CA LEU A 34 -4.97 6.69 1.23
C LEU A 34 -5.70 7.54 2.26
N VAL A 35 -5.01 7.88 3.34
CA VAL A 35 -5.51 8.82 4.35
C VAL A 35 -4.84 10.16 4.07
N PRO A 36 -5.54 11.12 3.44
CA PRO A 36 -4.91 12.37 3.02
C PRO A 36 -4.39 13.21 4.18
N GLU A 37 -5.07 13.19 5.31
CA GLU A 37 -4.72 14.01 6.47
C GLU A 37 -3.34 13.68 7.02
N THR A 38 -2.96 12.41 7.01
CA THR A 38 -1.65 11.95 7.50
C THR A 38 -0.67 11.65 6.37
N ARG A 39 -1.12 11.71 5.12
CA ARG A 39 -0.35 11.32 3.93
C ARG A 39 0.14 9.88 4.03
N THR A 40 -0.67 9.00 4.59
CA THR A 40 -0.35 7.58 4.76
C THR A 40 -1.17 6.75 3.79
N LEU A 41 -0.50 5.88 3.07
CA LEU A 41 -1.12 4.95 2.14
C LEU A 41 -0.99 3.54 2.70
N TYR A 42 -2.11 2.82 2.73
CA TYR A 42 -2.14 1.45 3.25
C TYR A 42 -2.38 0.45 2.13
N MET A 43 -1.73 -0.71 2.26
CA MET A 43 -1.89 -1.83 1.36
C MET A 43 -1.93 -3.10 2.18
N LEU A 44 -2.50 -4.16 1.63
CA LEU A 44 -2.50 -5.48 2.27
C LEU A 44 -1.81 -6.49 1.36
N SER A 45 -0.89 -7.25 1.92
CA SER A 45 -0.22 -8.32 1.19
C SER A 45 -0.87 -9.66 1.50
N GLY A 46 -1.53 -10.25 0.51
CA GLY A 46 -2.10 -11.59 0.66
C GLY A 46 -1.06 -12.67 0.88
N GLY A 47 0.12 -12.50 0.31
CA GLY A 47 1.25 -13.38 0.54
C GLY A 47 2.03 -13.07 1.82
N ARG A 48 1.56 -12.09 2.58
CA ARG A 48 2.18 -11.63 3.82
C ARG A 48 3.64 -11.23 3.56
N ASP A 49 4.56 -11.73 4.39
CA ASP A 49 5.99 -11.41 4.25
C ASP A 49 6.70 -12.24 3.18
N ARG A 50 5.98 -13.12 2.48
CA ARG A 50 6.54 -13.93 1.39
C ARG A 50 6.48 -13.21 0.04
N SER A 51 5.64 -12.19 -0.09
CA SER A 51 5.53 -11.44 -1.33
C SER A 51 6.86 -10.74 -1.65
N ASP A 52 7.25 -10.75 -2.92
CA ASP A 52 8.50 -10.12 -3.34
C ASP A 52 8.54 -8.63 -3.02
N TRP A 53 7.43 -7.93 -3.23
CA TRP A 53 7.39 -6.49 -2.96
C TRP A 53 7.55 -6.18 -1.46
N VAL A 54 7.02 -7.05 -0.58
CA VAL A 54 7.21 -6.88 0.86
C VAL A 54 8.67 -7.13 1.24
N ARG A 55 9.27 -8.16 0.68
CA ARG A 55 10.70 -8.46 0.93
C ARG A 55 11.59 -7.34 0.42
N ASN A 56 11.25 -6.79 -0.75
CA ASN A 56 12.01 -5.68 -1.33
C ASN A 56 11.96 -4.45 -0.42
N LEU A 57 10.77 -4.05 0.02
CA LEU A 57 10.64 -2.86 0.85
C LEU A 57 11.22 -3.01 2.25
N ARG A 58 11.30 -4.24 2.75
CA ARG A 58 11.98 -4.51 4.03
C ARG A 58 13.48 -4.30 3.91
N ARG A 59 14.02 -4.61 2.75
CA ARG A 59 15.44 -4.41 2.47
C ARG A 59 15.74 -2.95 2.20
N ASP A 60 14.89 -2.30 1.40
CA ASP A 60 15.02 -0.89 1.06
C ASP A 60 13.64 -0.25 1.16
N PRO A 61 13.37 0.51 2.23
CA PRO A 61 12.04 1.08 2.46
C PRO A 61 11.70 2.28 1.60
N GLU A 62 12.65 2.83 0.87
CA GLU A 62 12.35 3.90 -0.08
C GLU A 62 11.57 3.35 -1.25
N VAL A 63 10.39 3.92 -1.50
CA VAL A 63 9.50 3.46 -2.57
C VAL A 63 8.95 4.65 -3.34
N THR A 64 8.37 4.34 -4.51
CA THR A 64 7.65 5.32 -5.31
C THR A 64 6.23 4.81 -5.49
N VAL A 65 5.26 5.71 -5.34
CA VAL A 65 3.84 5.42 -5.54
C VAL A 65 3.32 6.31 -6.66
N ARG A 66 2.66 5.70 -7.65
CA ARG A 66 2.04 6.46 -8.73
C ARG A 66 0.53 6.21 -8.71
N ILE A 67 -0.25 7.28 -8.64
CA ILE A 67 -1.71 7.23 -8.61
C ILE A 67 -2.22 8.19 -9.68
N ALA A 68 -2.99 7.68 -10.64
CA ALA A 68 -3.58 8.50 -11.72
C ALA A 68 -2.53 9.36 -12.43
N GLY A 69 -1.32 8.82 -12.62
CA GLY A 69 -0.24 9.52 -13.29
C GLY A 69 0.58 10.44 -12.38
N GLU A 70 0.15 10.65 -11.15
CA GLU A 70 0.90 11.47 -10.18
C GLU A 70 1.85 10.61 -9.37
N GLU A 71 3.10 11.00 -9.28
CA GLU A 71 4.14 10.22 -8.65
C GLU A 71 4.58 10.83 -7.33
N PHE A 72 4.71 9.97 -6.31
CA PHE A 72 5.11 10.36 -4.96
C PHE A 72 6.22 9.45 -4.47
N GLY A 73 7.24 10.03 -3.84
CA GLY A 73 8.18 9.25 -3.07
C GLY A 73 7.59 8.96 -1.70
N GLY A 74 8.11 7.94 -1.03
CA GLY A 74 7.68 7.61 0.30
C GLY A 74 8.55 6.56 0.96
N TYR A 75 8.24 6.30 2.22
CA TYR A 75 8.94 5.28 3.01
C TYR A 75 7.93 4.24 3.48
N ALA A 76 8.19 3.00 3.10
CA ALA A 76 7.34 1.89 3.50
C ALA A 76 7.73 1.39 4.89
N ARG A 77 6.73 0.93 5.64
CA ARG A 77 6.96 0.35 6.96
C ARG A 77 5.91 -0.71 7.26
N GLY A 78 6.29 -1.65 8.10
CA GLY A 78 5.30 -2.58 8.64
C GLY A 78 4.41 -1.85 9.65
N VAL A 79 3.17 -2.31 9.76
CA VAL A 79 2.23 -1.76 10.72
C VAL A 79 2.31 -2.60 11.99
N ARG A 80 2.79 -2.02 13.08
CA ARG A 80 3.00 -2.72 14.36
C ARG A 80 1.98 -2.37 15.42
N ASP A 81 1.43 -1.16 15.34
CA ASP A 81 0.40 -0.72 16.26
C ASP A 81 -0.93 -1.40 15.97
N ALA A 82 -1.58 -1.97 16.99
CA ALA A 82 -2.81 -2.72 16.81
C ALA A 82 -3.95 -1.85 16.26
N GLU A 83 -4.02 -0.60 16.68
CA GLU A 83 -5.05 0.31 16.19
C GLU A 83 -4.83 0.67 14.73
N GLU A 84 -3.58 0.90 14.35
CA GLU A 84 -3.25 1.20 12.95
C GLU A 84 -3.45 -0.02 12.07
N ASP A 85 -3.14 -1.22 12.57
CA ASP A 85 -3.37 -2.48 11.85
C ASP A 85 -4.85 -2.63 11.53
N GLU A 86 -5.71 -2.45 12.52
CA GLU A 86 -7.15 -2.54 12.33
C GLU A 86 -7.67 -1.46 11.38
N LEU A 87 -7.14 -0.25 11.50
CA LEU A 87 -7.50 0.85 10.61
C LEU A 87 -7.18 0.52 9.16
N ALA A 88 -5.97 0.01 8.90
CA ALA A 88 -5.56 -0.35 7.55
C ALA A 88 -6.49 -1.40 6.94
N ARG A 89 -6.80 -2.44 7.71
CA ARG A 89 -7.69 -3.52 7.26
C ARG A 89 -9.10 -3.02 6.99
N ARG A 90 -9.64 -2.22 7.90
CA ARG A 90 -10.97 -1.67 7.77
C ARG A 90 -11.10 -0.76 6.55
N LEU A 91 -10.16 0.15 6.36
CA LEU A 91 -10.21 1.10 5.25
C LEU A 91 -10.17 0.39 3.89
N LEU A 92 -9.35 -0.65 3.78
CA LEU A 92 -9.25 -1.40 2.52
C LEU A 92 -10.50 -2.22 2.26
N VAL A 93 -11.03 -2.88 3.28
CA VAL A 93 -12.25 -3.66 3.11
C VAL A 93 -13.43 -2.76 2.76
N GLU A 94 -13.59 -1.62 3.43
CA GLU A 94 -14.66 -0.67 3.14
C GLU A 94 -14.59 -0.14 1.71
N LYS A 95 -13.39 0.16 1.24
CA LYS A 95 -13.20 0.70 -0.10
C LYS A 95 -13.56 -0.31 -1.19
N TYR A 96 -13.25 -1.59 -0.96
CA TYR A 96 -13.41 -2.64 -1.98
C TYR A 96 -14.51 -3.65 -1.67
N GLU A 97 -15.39 -3.37 -0.72
CA GLU A 97 -16.41 -4.33 -0.29
C GLU A 97 -17.38 -4.73 -1.39
N SER A 98 -17.56 -3.89 -2.41
CA SER A 98 -18.42 -4.21 -3.54
C SER A 98 -17.76 -5.14 -4.57
N ARG A 99 -16.48 -5.43 -4.40
CA ARG A 99 -15.75 -6.30 -5.32
C ARG A 99 -16.06 -7.76 -5.03
N PRO A 100 -16.14 -8.61 -6.07
CA PRO A 100 -16.34 -10.04 -5.85
C PRO A 100 -15.11 -10.66 -5.18
N GLY A 101 -15.35 -11.65 -4.33
CA GLY A 101 -14.30 -12.38 -3.65
C GLY A 101 -14.45 -12.39 -2.15
N SER A 102 -13.56 -13.11 -1.47
CA SER A 102 -13.61 -13.28 -0.03
C SER A 102 -12.75 -12.24 0.69
N LEU A 103 -13.27 -11.03 0.83
CA LEU A 103 -12.58 -9.97 1.55
C LEU A 103 -12.41 -10.29 3.04
N ALA A 104 -13.31 -11.11 3.60
CA ALA A 104 -13.21 -11.49 5.01
C ALA A 104 -11.91 -12.26 5.30
N ASN A 105 -11.55 -13.22 4.45
CA ASN A 105 -10.29 -13.95 4.60
C ASN A 105 -9.08 -13.06 4.37
N TRP A 106 -9.14 -12.22 3.34
CA TRP A 106 -8.08 -11.28 3.03
C TRP A 106 -7.85 -10.31 4.19
N ARG A 107 -8.94 -9.80 4.80
CA ARG A 107 -8.84 -8.91 5.95
C ARG A 107 -8.10 -9.57 7.12
N ARG A 108 -8.38 -10.84 7.38
CA ARG A 108 -7.79 -11.54 8.51
C ARG A 108 -6.35 -11.98 8.27
N SER A 109 -6.06 -12.47 7.06
CA SER A 109 -4.80 -13.14 6.80
C SER A 109 -3.74 -12.29 6.12
N ALA A 110 -4.13 -11.21 5.44
CA ALA A 110 -3.17 -10.37 4.74
C ALA A 110 -2.34 -9.53 5.70
N LEU A 111 -1.14 -9.17 5.27
CA LEU A 111 -0.22 -8.36 6.05
C LEU A 111 -0.38 -6.89 5.68
N PRO A 112 -0.69 -6.00 6.65
CA PRO A 112 -0.77 -4.58 6.33
C PRO A 112 0.61 -3.94 6.19
N VAL A 113 0.72 -3.07 5.20
CA VAL A 113 1.91 -2.28 4.93
C VAL A 113 1.49 -0.83 4.80
N ALA A 114 2.22 0.06 5.42
CA ALA A 114 1.99 1.49 5.33
C ALA A 114 3.12 2.15 4.54
N VAL A 115 2.77 3.17 3.76
CA VAL A 115 3.75 4.02 3.10
C VAL A 115 3.46 5.46 3.52
N ASP A 116 4.43 6.07 4.18
CA ASP A 116 4.33 7.48 4.54
C ASP A 116 4.86 8.28 3.36
N LEU A 117 3.97 9.00 2.70
CA LEU A 117 4.32 9.75 1.50
C LEU A 117 5.12 10.99 1.86
N SER A 118 6.23 11.18 1.17
CA SER A 118 6.96 12.43 1.23
C SER A 118 6.28 13.44 0.32
N THR A 119 6.60 14.67 0.44
CA THR A 119 5.94 15.75 -0.30
C THR A 119 6.05 15.62 -1.80
#